data_8b79decfe7e407f26ab89129497482db
#
_entry.id   8b79decfe7e407f26ab89129497482db
#
_cell.length_a   1.000
_cell.length_b   1.000
_cell.length_c   1.000
_cell.angle_alpha   90.00
_cell.angle_beta   90.00
_cell.angle_gamma   90.00
#
_symmetry.space_group_name_H-M   'P 1'
#
loop_
_entity.id
_entity.type
_entity.pdbx_description
1 polymer ?
#
loop_
_entity_poly.entity_id
_entity_poly.type
_entity_poly.pdbx_seq_one_letter_code
_entity_poly.pdbx_strand_id
1 'polypeptide(L)'
;MTLQDKLIFRPMLLILLVQLMGFSISATAEGGSNHVKGDNEEQGQEETKGPNGGKLLREGELTLELAIFERGVPPEYRVWITRNGQPVENAQLRVTLTRLGGQEDIFTFQQQDDYWLGDGVVIEPHSFDVAINLQLDRQRYQWQWESHEGRVEIAAEMAQKVAIRTAVAGPGSIERHIQAYGRLATPPDQSTTMRARFPGIVTDVRVTVGDRVNKGDVLAVIESNESLQRYQVRAPMDGVVGTQTVSVGETANDTPIFTLVSNDTLWAELKIFPGQRDAVKAGQTVHIRHNNHLHESQLKNITTTSDGAPFVVARAMLRNESGDMAPGDLVVGQIDLEKIDVPLAVDNRALQDFRDWRVVFIKVGNTYEIRPLELGRSDGRLTEVLDGLNAGDHYVVENSYLIKADIEKSGASHDH
;
A
#
# COMPACT_ATOMS: atom_id res chain seq x y z
N MET A 1 -30.32 -14.29 48.28
CA MET A 1 -30.80 -13.05 48.95
C MET A 1 -30.29 -11.93 48.08
N THR A 2 -31.13 -11.59 47.14
CA THR A 2 -31.81 -10.30 46.83
C THR A 2 -30.88 -9.20 46.29
N LEU A 3 -31.14 -8.79 45.16
CA LEU A 3 -31.92 -7.89 44.28
C LEU A 3 -30.95 -6.93 43.61
N GLN A 4 -30.92 -6.95 42.31
CA GLN A 4 -31.57 -6.05 41.31
C GLN A 4 -31.24 -4.55 41.47
N ASP A 5 -30.62 -3.99 40.43
CA ASP A 5 -31.20 -2.82 39.75
C ASP A 5 -30.64 -2.64 38.32
N LYS A 6 -31.59 -2.74 37.38
CA LYS A 6 -31.42 -2.42 35.97
C LYS A 6 -31.70 -0.93 35.77
N LEU A 7 -30.80 -0.18 35.22
CA LEU A 7 -31.10 1.17 34.66
C LEU A 7 -31.11 1.11 33.16
N ILE A 8 -32.30 1.21 32.58
CA ILE A 8 -32.60 1.34 31.14
C ILE A 8 -32.55 2.83 30.80
N PHE A 9 -31.64 3.24 29.93
CA PHE A 9 -31.70 4.55 29.26
C PHE A 9 -32.32 4.39 27.85
N ARG A 10 -33.52 4.98 27.69
CA ARG A 10 -34.19 5.21 26.41
C ARG A 10 -33.72 6.56 25.85
N PRO A 11 -33.38 6.70 24.55
CA PRO A 11 -33.29 8.00 23.93
C PRO A 11 -34.66 8.48 23.46
N MET A 12 -34.97 9.72 23.82
CA MET A 12 -36.15 10.50 23.49
C MET A 12 -36.02 11.02 22.03
N LEU A 13 -36.97 10.61 21.19
CA LEU A 13 -37.13 11.05 19.81
C LEU A 13 -37.81 12.42 19.79
N LEU A 14 -37.08 13.47 19.36
CA LEU A 14 -37.66 14.82 19.18
C LEU A 14 -38.09 14.98 17.72
N ILE A 15 -39.40 14.93 17.48
CA ILE A 15 -39.99 15.22 16.16
C ILE A 15 -40.19 16.75 16.07
N LEU A 16 -39.49 17.42 15.15
CA LEU A 16 -39.70 18.81 14.82
C LEU A 16 -40.56 18.91 13.54
N LEU A 17 -41.80 19.33 13.71
CA LEU A 17 -42.77 19.59 12.66
C LEU A 17 -42.50 21.01 12.13
N VAL A 18 -42.07 21.19 10.86
CA VAL A 18 -42.02 22.49 10.20
C VAL A 18 -43.13 22.56 9.16
N GLN A 19 -44.09 23.46 9.39
CA GLN A 19 -45.18 23.78 8.50
C GLN A 19 -44.68 24.57 7.28
N LEU A 20 -45.07 24.10 6.08
CA LEU A 20 -44.98 24.84 4.83
C LEU A 20 -46.05 25.94 4.81
N MET A 21 -45.64 27.20 4.69
CA MET A 21 -46.49 28.26 4.16
C MET A 21 -46.04 28.57 2.73
N GLY A 22 -46.94 28.34 1.80
CA GLY A 22 -46.81 28.73 0.42
C GLY A 22 -46.97 30.24 0.22
N PHE A 23 -46.12 30.81 -0.63
CA PHE A 23 -46.34 32.11 -1.24
C PHE A 23 -46.15 31.98 -2.74
N SER A 24 -47.25 32.06 -3.47
CA SER A 24 -47.27 32.24 -4.93
C SER A 24 -47.08 33.70 -5.24
N ILE A 25 -46.07 34.05 -6.01
CA ILE A 25 -45.96 35.35 -6.66
C ILE A 25 -45.81 35.11 -8.16
N SER A 26 -46.87 35.43 -8.89
CA SER A 26 -46.83 35.58 -10.34
C SER A 26 -46.29 36.96 -10.67
N ALA A 27 -45.23 37.03 -11.50
CA ALA A 27 -44.81 38.25 -12.15
C ALA A 27 -44.57 37.97 -13.63
N THR A 28 -45.47 38.44 -14.44
CA THR A 28 -45.30 38.60 -15.89
C THR A 28 -44.43 39.82 -16.16
N ALA A 29 -43.37 39.65 -16.98
CA ALA A 29 -42.73 40.76 -17.67
C ALA A 29 -42.26 40.27 -19.05
N GLU A 30 -42.84 40.81 -20.07
CA GLU A 30 -42.41 40.80 -21.46
C GLU A 30 -41.06 41.52 -21.61
N GLY A 31 -40.17 40.96 -22.45
CA GLY A 31 -38.95 41.64 -22.85
C GLY A 31 -38.20 40.78 -23.88
N GLY A 32 -38.50 41.03 -25.16
CA GLY A 32 -37.85 40.31 -26.26
C GLY A 32 -36.37 40.66 -26.41
N SER A 33 -35.57 39.68 -26.72
CA SER A 33 -34.33 39.86 -27.45
C SER A 33 -34.02 38.61 -28.28
N ASN A 34 -33.86 38.83 -29.57
CA ASN A 34 -33.48 37.88 -30.59
C ASN A 34 -32.15 37.17 -30.20
N HIS A 35 -32.19 35.88 -29.99
CA HIS A 35 -31.01 35.03 -30.09
C HIS A 35 -31.17 34.11 -31.30
N VAL A 36 -30.23 34.33 -32.21
CA VAL A 36 -29.98 33.49 -33.37
C VAL A 36 -29.74 32.04 -32.87
N LYS A 37 -30.65 31.14 -33.25
CA LYS A 37 -30.47 29.70 -33.15
C LYS A 37 -29.32 29.29 -34.07
N GLY A 38 -28.20 28.88 -33.48
CA GLY A 38 -27.24 28.00 -34.10
C GLY A 38 -27.68 26.57 -33.79
N ASP A 39 -28.41 25.95 -34.69
CA ASP A 39 -28.75 24.57 -34.64
C ASP A 39 -27.45 23.76 -34.92
N ASN A 40 -26.71 23.36 -33.88
CA ASN A 40 -25.91 22.18 -33.92
C ASN A 40 -26.69 21.10 -33.17
N GLU A 41 -27.59 20.48 -33.90
CA GLU A 41 -28.12 19.15 -33.54
C GLU A 41 -26.95 18.15 -33.72
N GLU A 42 -26.20 17.87 -32.66
CA GLU A 42 -25.57 16.58 -32.52
C GLU A 42 -26.71 15.55 -32.39
N GLN A 43 -27.11 15.01 -33.53
CA GLN A 43 -27.93 13.81 -33.61
C GLN A 43 -27.16 12.70 -32.95
N GLY A 44 -27.41 12.42 -31.68
CA GLY A 44 -27.16 11.14 -31.07
C GLY A 44 -27.88 10.09 -31.89
N GLN A 45 -27.19 9.41 -32.81
CA GLN A 45 -27.72 8.22 -33.46
C GLN A 45 -27.97 7.21 -32.35
N GLU A 46 -29.27 6.97 -32.05
CA GLU A 46 -29.66 5.81 -31.24
C GLU A 46 -28.97 4.58 -31.81
N GLU A 47 -28.11 3.95 -31.05
CA GLU A 47 -27.41 2.74 -31.45
C GLU A 47 -28.46 1.66 -31.73
N THR A 48 -28.62 1.32 -33.02
CA THR A 48 -29.59 0.34 -33.42
C THR A 48 -29.10 -1.04 -32.98
N LYS A 49 -29.67 -1.55 -31.85
CA LYS A 49 -29.37 -2.88 -31.35
C LYS A 49 -30.04 -3.93 -32.26
N GLY A 50 -29.30 -4.97 -32.57
CA GLY A 50 -29.81 -6.11 -33.33
C GLY A 50 -30.57 -7.11 -32.45
N PRO A 51 -31.16 -8.15 -33.05
CA PRO A 51 -31.93 -9.18 -32.34
C PRO A 51 -31.14 -9.97 -31.31
N ASN A 52 -29.80 -10.01 -31.41
CA ASN A 52 -28.93 -10.69 -30.46
C ASN A 52 -28.31 -9.73 -29.42
N GLY A 53 -28.78 -8.49 -29.39
CA GLY A 53 -28.35 -7.46 -28.46
C GLY A 53 -27.04 -6.74 -28.85
N GLY A 54 -26.47 -7.07 -30.01
CA GLY A 54 -25.26 -6.46 -30.54
C GLY A 54 -25.52 -5.18 -31.35
N LYS A 55 -24.42 -4.50 -31.71
CA LYS A 55 -24.48 -3.34 -32.60
C LYS A 55 -24.78 -3.76 -34.03
N LEU A 56 -25.81 -3.16 -34.62
CA LEU A 56 -26.29 -3.48 -35.96
C LEU A 56 -25.72 -2.51 -36.97
N LEU A 57 -24.98 -3.04 -37.95
CA LEU A 57 -24.35 -2.30 -39.04
C LEU A 57 -25.02 -2.68 -40.36
N ARG A 58 -25.32 -1.71 -41.22
CA ARG A 58 -25.98 -1.95 -42.52
C ARG A 58 -25.29 -1.22 -43.63
N GLU A 59 -25.12 -1.92 -44.76
CA GLU A 59 -24.60 -1.33 -45.98
C GLU A 59 -25.28 -2.00 -47.21
N GLY A 60 -26.23 -1.29 -47.83
CA GLY A 60 -27.06 -1.81 -48.87
C GLY A 60 -27.92 -2.99 -48.41
N GLU A 61 -27.72 -4.13 -49.04
CA GLU A 61 -28.42 -5.39 -48.69
C GLU A 61 -27.76 -6.21 -47.58
N LEU A 62 -26.55 -5.78 -47.17
CA LEU A 62 -25.77 -6.45 -46.13
C LEU A 62 -26.12 -5.89 -44.75
N THR A 63 -26.30 -6.80 -43.82
CA THR A 63 -26.46 -6.49 -42.40
C THR A 63 -25.47 -7.32 -41.60
N LEU A 64 -24.76 -6.67 -40.70
CA LEU A 64 -23.82 -7.28 -39.75
C LEU A 64 -24.21 -6.87 -38.33
N GLU A 65 -24.37 -7.81 -37.44
CA GLU A 65 -24.56 -7.57 -36.02
C GLU A 65 -23.32 -8.10 -35.26
N LEU A 66 -22.65 -7.21 -34.51
CA LEU A 66 -21.52 -7.59 -33.65
C LEU A 66 -21.96 -7.50 -32.19
N ALA A 67 -21.86 -8.60 -31.45
CA ALA A 67 -22.16 -8.64 -30.03
C ALA A 67 -20.97 -9.19 -29.21
N ILE A 68 -20.77 -8.65 -28.01
CA ILE A 68 -19.94 -9.27 -26.97
C ILE A 68 -20.87 -10.18 -26.17
N PHE A 69 -20.52 -11.46 -26.11
CA PHE A 69 -21.30 -12.48 -25.42
C PHE A 69 -20.55 -12.96 -24.16
N GLU A 70 -21.20 -12.86 -22.98
CA GLU A 70 -20.57 -13.10 -21.67
C GLU A 70 -21.32 -14.12 -20.80
N ARG A 71 -22.38 -14.73 -21.33
CA ARG A 71 -23.23 -15.64 -20.54
C ARG A 71 -22.65 -17.03 -20.43
N GLY A 72 -21.94 -17.31 -19.31
CA GLY A 72 -21.36 -18.62 -19.00
C GLY A 72 -20.09 -18.98 -19.78
N VAL A 73 -19.53 -18.01 -20.49
CA VAL A 73 -18.22 -18.06 -21.17
C VAL A 73 -17.47 -16.76 -20.91
N PRO A 74 -16.14 -16.73 -21.06
CA PRO A 74 -15.40 -15.48 -21.10
C PRO A 74 -15.94 -14.56 -22.19
N PRO A 75 -15.84 -13.22 -22.07
CA PRO A 75 -16.33 -12.29 -23.09
C PRO A 75 -15.77 -12.62 -24.48
N GLU A 76 -16.64 -12.97 -25.43
CA GLU A 76 -16.27 -13.35 -26.78
C GLU A 76 -17.09 -12.60 -27.82
N TYR A 77 -16.51 -12.33 -28.99
CA TYR A 77 -17.28 -11.75 -30.09
C TYR A 77 -18.08 -12.81 -30.83
N ARG A 78 -19.38 -12.52 -30.99
CA ARG A 78 -20.28 -13.24 -31.92
C ARG A 78 -20.81 -12.29 -32.98
N VAL A 79 -20.75 -12.73 -34.23
CA VAL A 79 -21.16 -11.90 -35.37
C VAL A 79 -22.16 -12.65 -36.25
N TRP A 80 -23.26 -12.01 -36.51
CA TRP A 80 -24.28 -12.50 -37.48
C TRP A 80 -24.20 -11.66 -38.74
N ILE A 81 -24.02 -12.31 -39.89
CA ILE A 81 -23.90 -11.65 -41.19
C ILE A 81 -25.02 -12.17 -42.09
N THR A 82 -25.86 -11.26 -42.60
CA THR A 82 -26.95 -11.59 -43.51
C THR A 82 -26.91 -10.68 -44.74
N ARG A 83 -27.31 -11.25 -45.89
CA ARG A 83 -27.53 -10.49 -47.12
C ARG A 83 -28.98 -10.76 -47.58
N ASN A 84 -29.78 -9.70 -47.74
CA ASN A 84 -31.22 -9.82 -47.99
C ASN A 84 -31.96 -10.75 -46.98
N GLY A 85 -31.53 -10.74 -45.73
CA GLY A 85 -32.10 -11.54 -44.65
C GLY A 85 -31.68 -13.03 -44.66
N GLN A 86 -30.79 -13.44 -45.56
CA GLN A 86 -30.26 -14.82 -45.62
C GLN A 86 -28.83 -14.85 -45.05
N PRO A 87 -28.47 -15.85 -44.21
CA PRO A 87 -27.11 -16.00 -43.67
C PRO A 87 -26.07 -16.04 -44.81
N VAL A 88 -24.90 -15.46 -44.52
CA VAL A 88 -23.77 -15.41 -45.41
C VAL A 88 -22.79 -16.50 -45.06
N GLU A 89 -22.34 -17.28 -46.04
CA GLU A 89 -21.26 -18.24 -45.96
C GLU A 89 -20.00 -17.69 -46.64
N ASN A 90 -18.83 -18.19 -46.26
CA ASN A 90 -17.54 -17.87 -46.89
C ASN A 90 -17.14 -16.38 -46.79
N ALA A 91 -17.32 -15.73 -45.65
CA ALA A 91 -16.84 -14.41 -45.38
C ALA A 91 -15.43 -14.45 -44.72
N GLN A 92 -14.62 -13.40 -44.96
CA GLN A 92 -13.41 -13.13 -44.18
C GLN A 92 -13.65 -11.90 -43.35
N LEU A 93 -13.74 -12.07 -42.04
CA LEU A 93 -14.03 -11.03 -41.08
C LEU A 93 -12.83 -10.81 -40.16
N ARG A 94 -12.48 -9.54 -39.97
CA ARG A 94 -11.48 -9.10 -38.99
C ARG A 94 -12.05 -7.91 -38.20
N VAL A 95 -11.93 -8.00 -36.88
CA VAL A 95 -12.23 -6.89 -35.97
C VAL A 95 -10.92 -6.49 -35.30
N THR A 96 -10.60 -5.21 -35.34
CA THR A 96 -9.46 -4.63 -34.62
C THR A 96 -10.00 -3.67 -33.58
N LEU A 97 -9.57 -3.86 -32.35
CA LEU A 97 -9.84 -2.94 -31.23
C LEU A 97 -8.56 -2.18 -30.94
N THR A 98 -8.64 -0.86 -30.95
CA THR A 98 -7.51 0.01 -30.58
C THR A 98 -7.79 0.67 -29.23
N ARG A 99 -7.00 0.34 -28.21
CA ARG A 99 -7.13 0.88 -26.89
C ARG A 99 -6.41 2.23 -26.74
N LEU A 100 -6.77 3.01 -25.73
CA LEU A 100 -6.03 4.23 -25.38
C LEU A 100 -4.54 3.89 -25.16
N GLY A 101 -3.65 4.60 -25.86
CA GLY A 101 -2.21 4.28 -25.89
C GLY A 101 -1.78 3.49 -27.12
N GLY A 102 -2.73 3.06 -27.99
CA GLY A 102 -2.42 2.45 -29.30
C GLY A 102 -2.20 0.93 -29.26
N GLN A 103 -2.50 0.26 -28.16
CA GLN A 103 -2.51 -1.20 -28.11
C GLN A 103 -3.66 -1.73 -28.97
N GLU A 104 -3.37 -2.71 -29.83
CA GLU A 104 -4.37 -3.32 -30.72
C GLU A 104 -4.64 -4.77 -30.33
N ASP A 105 -5.93 -5.12 -30.22
CA ASP A 105 -6.41 -6.49 -30.12
C ASP A 105 -7.08 -6.85 -31.45
N ILE A 106 -6.60 -7.91 -32.12
CA ILE A 106 -7.07 -8.31 -33.46
C ILE A 106 -7.78 -9.66 -33.35
N PHE A 107 -9.04 -9.70 -33.81
CA PHE A 107 -9.87 -10.90 -33.84
C PHE A 107 -10.09 -11.36 -35.27
N THR A 108 -9.88 -12.66 -35.49
CA THR A 108 -10.32 -13.35 -36.68
C THR A 108 -11.51 -14.25 -36.33
N PHE A 109 -12.32 -14.64 -37.32
CA PHE A 109 -13.60 -15.28 -37.05
C PHE A 109 -13.74 -16.62 -37.81
N GLN A 110 -14.36 -17.58 -37.16
CA GLN A 110 -14.73 -18.86 -37.73
C GLN A 110 -16.23 -19.02 -37.64
N GLN A 111 -16.84 -19.53 -38.73
CA GLN A 111 -18.28 -19.80 -38.78
C GLN A 111 -18.64 -20.96 -37.86
N GLN A 112 -19.62 -20.73 -37.00
CA GLN A 112 -20.26 -21.74 -36.15
C GLN A 112 -21.78 -21.64 -36.34
N ASP A 113 -22.44 -22.71 -36.72
CA ASP A 113 -23.91 -22.77 -36.92
C ASP A 113 -24.46 -21.50 -37.59
N ASP A 114 -25.13 -20.63 -36.83
CA ASP A 114 -25.77 -19.39 -37.30
C ASP A 114 -24.99 -18.10 -37.04
N TYR A 115 -23.78 -18.20 -36.47
CA TYR A 115 -22.93 -17.04 -36.18
C TYR A 115 -21.46 -17.29 -36.49
N TRP A 116 -20.68 -16.21 -36.44
CA TRP A 116 -19.21 -16.24 -36.55
C TRP A 116 -18.61 -15.97 -35.18
N LEU A 117 -17.78 -16.88 -34.67
CA LEU A 117 -17.09 -16.79 -33.39
C LEU A 117 -15.72 -16.18 -33.57
N GLY A 118 -15.39 -15.15 -32.77
CA GLY A 118 -14.06 -14.57 -32.66
C GLY A 118 -13.09 -15.48 -31.92
N ASP A 119 -11.81 -15.42 -32.28
CA ASP A 119 -10.72 -16.30 -31.81
C ASP A 119 -10.06 -15.86 -30.50
N GLY A 120 -10.68 -14.97 -29.70
CA GLY A 120 -10.10 -14.44 -28.49
C GLY A 120 -11.12 -13.99 -27.46
N VAL A 121 -10.62 -13.55 -26.31
CA VAL A 121 -11.40 -12.93 -25.23
C VAL A 121 -11.37 -11.42 -25.37
N VAL A 122 -12.55 -10.78 -25.30
CA VAL A 122 -12.66 -9.32 -25.28
C VAL A 122 -12.42 -8.84 -23.86
N ILE A 123 -11.20 -8.37 -23.58
CA ILE A 123 -10.79 -8.00 -22.23
C ILE A 123 -11.48 -6.71 -21.79
N GLU A 124 -12.06 -6.71 -20.59
CA GLU A 124 -12.65 -5.53 -19.96
C GLU A 124 -11.59 -4.54 -19.45
N PRO A 125 -11.90 -3.21 -19.36
CA PRO A 125 -13.16 -2.59 -19.77
C PRO A 125 -13.30 -2.55 -21.30
N HIS A 126 -14.53 -2.56 -21.77
CA HIS A 126 -14.82 -2.47 -23.20
C HIS A 126 -14.65 -1.03 -23.71
N SER A 127 -13.43 -0.51 -23.57
CA SER A 127 -13.03 0.85 -23.93
C SER A 127 -11.99 0.81 -25.06
N PHE A 128 -12.44 1.00 -26.29
CA PHE A 128 -11.61 0.91 -27.49
C PHE A 128 -12.28 1.56 -28.71
N ASP A 129 -11.49 1.87 -29.72
CA ASP A 129 -11.97 2.20 -31.05
C ASP A 129 -12.09 0.89 -31.82
N VAL A 130 -13.24 0.66 -32.41
CA VAL A 130 -13.56 -0.58 -33.15
C VAL A 130 -13.43 -0.35 -34.64
N ALA A 131 -12.66 -1.18 -35.33
CA ALA A 131 -12.59 -1.24 -36.80
C ALA A 131 -12.93 -2.63 -37.31
N ILE A 132 -13.96 -2.73 -38.16
CA ILE A 132 -14.36 -3.96 -38.83
C ILE A 132 -13.95 -3.94 -40.28
N ASN A 133 -13.33 -4.99 -40.73
CA ASN A 133 -13.04 -5.28 -42.13
C ASN A 133 -13.66 -6.60 -42.49
N LEU A 134 -14.65 -6.53 -43.37
CA LEU A 134 -15.33 -7.72 -43.93
C LEU A 134 -15.04 -7.81 -45.41
N GLN A 135 -14.53 -8.96 -45.88
CA GLN A 135 -14.42 -9.31 -47.27
C GLN A 135 -15.43 -10.41 -47.57
N LEU A 136 -16.35 -10.11 -48.48
CA LEU A 136 -17.39 -11.04 -48.94
C LEU A 136 -17.38 -11.07 -50.46
N ASP A 137 -17.11 -12.24 -51.02
CA ASP A 137 -16.86 -12.43 -52.46
C ASP A 137 -15.70 -11.52 -52.95
N ARG A 138 -16.02 -10.51 -53.79
CA ARG A 138 -15.07 -9.52 -54.29
C ARG A 138 -15.28 -8.12 -53.70
N GLN A 139 -16.20 -7.96 -52.78
CA GLN A 139 -16.55 -6.69 -52.15
C GLN A 139 -15.91 -6.61 -50.78
N ARG A 140 -15.49 -5.39 -50.39
CA ARG A 140 -14.93 -5.07 -49.08
C ARG A 140 -15.84 -4.07 -48.43
N TYR A 141 -16.15 -4.33 -47.14
CA TYR A 141 -16.98 -3.51 -46.29
C TYR A 141 -16.16 -3.10 -45.08
N GLN A 142 -16.29 -1.85 -44.61
CA GLN A 142 -15.54 -1.32 -43.52
C GLN A 142 -16.43 -0.42 -42.63
N TRP A 143 -16.37 -0.67 -41.32
CA TRP A 143 -17.05 0.15 -40.32
C TRP A 143 -16.09 0.52 -39.22
N GLN A 144 -16.29 1.70 -38.64
CA GLN A 144 -15.50 2.18 -37.50
C GLN A 144 -16.42 2.95 -36.57
N TRP A 145 -16.20 2.77 -35.27
CA TRP A 145 -16.86 3.58 -34.23
C TRP A 145 -16.06 3.54 -32.94
N GLU A 146 -16.37 4.46 -32.04
CA GLU A 146 -15.81 4.55 -30.69
C GLU A 146 -16.74 3.82 -29.72
N SER A 147 -16.18 3.00 -28.84
CA SER A 147 -16.84 2.35 -27.71
C SER A 147 -15.98 2.60 -26.49
N HIS A 148 -16.27 3.66 -25.75
CA HIS A 148 -15.43 4.09 -24.64
C HIS A 148 -16.16 3.89 -23.32
N GLU A 149 -15.73 2.92 -22.57
CA GLU A 149 -16.17 2.68 -21.19
C GLU A 149 -15.07 3.11 -20.21
N GLY A 150 -15.41 3.97 -19.24
CA GLY A 150 -14.42 4.40 -18.25
C GLY A 150 -13.35 5.36 -18.76
N ARG A 151 -13.68 6.16 -19.80
CA ARG A 151 -12.82 7.17 -20.41
C ARG A 151 -13.41 8.57 -20.17
N VAL A 152 -12.55 9.54 -19.84
CA VAL A 152 -12.91 10.96 -19.70
C VAL A 152 -11.84 11.85 -20.27
N GLU A 153 -12.23 13.04 -20.74
CA GLU A 153 -11.31 14.09 -21.16
C GLU A 153 -11.29 15.22 -20.12
N ILE A 154 -10.09 15.56 -19.66
CA ILE A 154 -9.86 16.66 -18.72
C ILE A 154 -8.82 17.59 -19.32
N ALA A 155 -9.21 18.83 -19.60
CA ALA A 155 -8.30 19.84 -20.13
C ALA A 155 -7.07 20.01 -19.22
N ALA A 156 -5.90 20.20 -19.80
CA ALA A 156 -4.62 20.29 -19.07
C ALA A 156 -4.63 21.36 -17.97
N GLU A 157 -5.25 22.51 -18.22
CA GLU A 157 -5.39 23.60 -17.24
C GLU A 157 -6.24 23.16 -16.03
N MET A 158 -7.33 22.41 -16.26
CA MET A 158 -8.18 21.89 -15.21
C MET A 158 -7.45 20.82 -14.40
N ALA A 159 -6.78 19.87 -15.07
CA ALA A 159 -5.97 18.85 -14.42
C ALA A 159 -4.90 19.46 -13.51
N GLN A 160 -4.23 20.52 -13.97
CA GLN A 160 -3.26 21.26 -13.17
C GLN A 160 -3.91 21.96 -11.97
N LYS A 161 -5.06 22.62 -12.18
CA LYS A 161 -5.79 23.34 -11.12
C LYS A 161 -6.24 22.42 -9.99
N VAL A 162 -6.66 21.20 -10.30
CA VAL A 162 -7.08 20.20 -9.32
C VAL A 162 -5.93 19.25 -8.89
N ALA A 163 -4.69 19.59 -9.28
CA ALA A 163 -3.47 18.90 -8.92
C ALA A 163 -3.48 17.38 -9.26
N ILE A 164 -4.03 17.00 -10.41
CA ILE A 164 -3.87 15.65 -10.94
C ILE A 164 -2.40 15.50 -11.37
N ARG A 165 -1.68 14.58 -10.74
CA ARG A 165 -0.27 14.29 -11.03
C ARG A 165 -0.12 12.88 -11.57
N THR A 166 0.79 12.74 -12.54
CA THR A 166 1.10 11.46 -13.17
C THR A 166 2.54 11.04 -12.87
N ALA A 167 2.77 9.73 -12.91
CA ALA A 167 4.09 9.12 -12.97
C ALA A 167 4.20 8.26 -14.24
N VAL A 168 5.41 7.84 -14.55
CA VAL A 168 5.68 6.92 -15.66
C VAL A 168 5.88 5.53 -15.10
N ALA A 169 5.16 4.54 -15.64
CA ALA A 169 5.32 3.15 -15.29
C ALA A 169 6.67 2.61 -15.77
N GLY A 170 7.35 1.86 -14.94
CA GLY A 170 8.67 1.33 -15.27
C GLY A 170 9.23 0.40 -14.21
N PRO A 171 10.50 -0.02 -14.37
CA PRO A 171 11.16 -0.88 -13.41
C PRO A 171 11.14 -0.28 -12.00
N GLY A 172 10.94 -1.11 -11.01
CA GLY A 172 10.92 -0.72 -9.61
C GLY A 172 11.63 -1.73 -8.73
N SER A 173 11.81 -1.38 -7.47
CA SER A 173 12.36 -2.27 -6.47
C SER A 173 11.41 -2.35 -5.29
N ILE A 174 10.93 -3.55 -5.01
CA ILE A 174 10.02 -3.89 -3.91
C ILE A 174 10.87 -4.29 -2.72
N GLU A 175 10.82 -3.50 -1.65
CA GLU A 175 11.61 -3.71 -0.44
C GLU A 175 10.72 -4.31 0.66
N ARG A 176 10.85 -5.61 0.88
CA ARG A 176 10.11 -6.29 1.94
C ARG A 176 10.77 -6.05 3.28
N HIS A 177 9.99 -5.70 4.28
CA HIS A 177 10.46 -5.51 5.64
C HIS A 177 9.47 -6.10 6.66
N ILE A 178 9.97 -6.39 7.85
CA ILE A 178 9.17 -6.79 9.00
C ILE A 178 9.30 -5.73 10.08
N GLN A 179 8.18 -5.33 10.66
CA GLN A 179 8.16 -4.51 11.85
C GLN A 179 8.21 -5.40 13.09
N ALA A 180 9.17 -5.13 13.99
CA ALA A 180 9.36 -5.83 15.24
C ALA A 180 9.41 -4.83 16.40
N TYR A 181 8.79 -5.18 17.52
CA TYR A 181 8.76 -4.36 18.73
C TYR A 181 9.73 -4.93 19.76
N GLY A 182 10.34 -4.04 20.52
CA GLY A 182 11.32 -4.46 21.49
C GLY A 182 11.63 -3.39 22.53
N ARG A 183 12.73 -3.61 23.23
CA ARG A 183 13.25 -2.67 24.23
C ARG A 183 14.76 -2.60 24.16
N LEU A 184 15.32 -1.53 24.70
CA LEU A 184 16.75 -1.40 24.90
C LEU A 184 17.17 -2.20 26.13
N ALA A 185 18.34 -2.82 26.06
CA ALA A 185 18.93 -3.59 27.14
C ALA A 185 20.44 -3.33 27.21
N THR A 186 21.02 -3.40 28.39
CA THR A 186 22.47 -3.33 28.56
C THR A 186 23.11 -4.66 28.11
N PRO A 187 24.08 -4.63 27.18
CA PRO A 187 24.85 -5.83 26.86
C PRO A 187 25.54 -6.42 28.08
N PRO A 188 25.71 -7.75 28.19
CA PRO A 188 26.35 -8.37 29.33
C PRO A 188 27.79 -7.90 29.61
N ASP A 189 28.51 -7.52 28.58
CA ASP A 189 29.87 -6.98 28.64
C ASP A 189 29.94 -5.50 29.07
N GLN A 190 28.79 -4.86 29.12
CA GLN A 190 28.64 -3.46 29.57
C GLN A 190 28.15 -3.34 31.04
N SER A 191 28.11 -4.46 31.75
CA SER A 191 27.76 -4.50 33.18
C SER A 191 28.77 -5.36 33.94
N THR A 192 29.31 -4.85 35.04
CA THR A 192 30.25 -5.56 35.88
C THR A 192 29.82 -5.48 37.33
N THR A 193 29.63 -6.66 37.93
CA THR A 193 29.38 -6.77 39.38
C THR A 193 30.67 -7.00 40.11
N MET A 194 30.93 -6.19 41.13
CA MET A 194 32.15 -6.20 41.91
C MET A 194 31.87 -6.75 43.31
N ARG A 195 32.82 -7.53 43.80
CA ARG A 195 32.82 -8.12 45.14
C ARG A 195 34.12 -7.79 45.87
N ALA A 196 34.09 -7.93 47.16
CA ALA A 196 35.31 -7.81 47.97
C ALA A 196 36.29 -8.94 47.59
N ARG A 197 37.57 -8.62 47.37
CA ARG A 197 38.60 -9.60 47.07
C ARG A 197 38.92 -10.48 48.27
N PHE A 198 38.90 -9.85 49.47
CA PHE A 198 39.10 -10.50 50.76
C PHE A 198 38.02 -9.98 51.71
N PRO A 199 37.42 -10.84 52.55
CA PRO A 199 36.43 -10.40 53.55
C PRO A 199 37.07 -9.34 54.48
N GLY A 200 36.28 -8.29 54.78
CA GLY A 200 36.81 -7.19 55.61
C GLY A 200 35.74 -6.15 55.93
N ILE A 201 36.16 -5.13 56.67
CA ILE A 201 35.29 -3.98 57.04
C ILE A 201 35.52 -2.85 56.04
N VAL A 202 34.43 -2.29 55.52
CA VAL A 202 34.46 -1.11 54.63
C VAL A 202 34.85 0.12 55.45
N THR A 203 36.04 0.68 55.17
CA THR A 203 36.59 1.84 55.92
C THR A 203 36.30 3.17 55.21
N ASP A 204 36.07 3.15 53.89
CA ASP A 204 35.79 4.35 53.09
C ASP A 204 34.97 3.97 51.86
N VAL A 205 34.01 4.81 51.48
CA VAL A 205 33.23 4.69 50.25
C VAL A 205 33.25 6.05 49.57
N ARG A 206 33.69 6.09 48.27
CA ARG A 206 33.98 7.36 47.55
C ARG A 206 32.96 7.67 46.46
N VAL A 207 32.03 6.78 46.24
CA VAL A 207 31.03 6.90 45.16
C VAL A 207 29.65 6.55 45.70
N THR A 208 28.64 7.06 45.01
CA THR A 208 27.24 6.74 45.29
C THR A 208 26.54 6.30 44.00
N VAL A 209 25.33 5.70 44.12
CA VAL A 209 24.51 5.30 42.96
C VAL A 209 24.24 6.52 42.08
N GLY A 210 24.52 6.38 40.80
CA GLY A 210 24.41 7.44 39.80
C GLY A 210 25.70 8.15 39.46
N ASP A 211 26.78 7.98 40.24
CA ASP A 211 28.07 8.59 39.95
C ASP A 211 28.73 7.98 38.72
N ARG A 212 29.30 8.83 37.87
CA ARG A 212 30.11 8.40 36.72
C ARG A 212 31.55 8.18 37.22
N VAL A 213 32.12 7.05 36.84
CA VAL A 213 33.47 6.64 37.19
C VAL A 213 34.27 6.23 35.95
N ASN A 214 35.59 6.49 36.01
CA ASN A 214 36.52 6.02 34.99
C ASN A 214 37.22 4.73 35.46
N LYS A 215 37.68 3.95 34.52
CA LYS A 215 38.48 2.74 34.78
C LYS A 215 39.68 3.12 35.65
N GLY A 216 39.80 2.42 36.80
CA GLY A 216 40.87 2.65 37.78
C GLY A 216 40.50 3.53 38.97
N ASP A 217 39.35 4.24 38.92
CA ASP A 217 38.87 5.06 40.04
C ASP A 217 38.64 4.20 41.29
N VAL A 218 38.98 4.75 42.46
CA VAL A 218 38.78 4.08 43.75
C VAL A 218 37.34 4.28 44.20
N LEU A 219 36.59 3.19 44.32
CA LEU A 219 35.18 3.19 44.73
C LEU A 219 35.03 3.04 46.23
N ALA A 220 35.85 2.15 46.83
CA ALA A 220 35.85 1.89 48.27
C ALA A 220 37.23 1.46 48.76
N VAL A 221 37.43 1.52 50.07
CA VAL A 221 38.57 0.97 50.77
C VAL A 221 38.07 -0.03 51.81
N ILE A 222 38.67 -1.21 51.83
CA ILE A 222 38.29 -2.33 52.72
C ILE A 222 39.54 -2.73 53.51
N GLU A 223 39.38 -2.92 54.80
CA GLU A 223 40.38 -3.49 55.70
C GLU A 223 40.11 -4.94 55.88
N SER A 224 41.04 -5.80 55.43
CA SER A 224 40.91 -7.28 55.47
C SER A 224 40.89 -7.76 56.93
N ASN A 225 39.95 -8.64 57.26
CA ASN A 225 39.81 -9.28 58.57
C ASN A 225 41.02 -10.17 58.94
N GLU A 226 41.68 -10.75 57.95
CA GLU A 226 42.80 -11.68 58.17
C GLU A 226 44.13 -10.95 58.33
N SER A 227 44.41 -10.00 57.42
CA SER A 227 45.72 -9.31 57.38
C SER A 227 45.73 -7.96 58.02
N LEU A 228 44.59 -7.38 58.36
CA LEU A 228 44.37 -6.00 58.82
C LEU A 228 44.95 -4.96 57.86
N GLN A 229 45.23 -5.38 56.62
CA GLN A 229 45.72 -4.51 55.55
C GLN A 229 44.57 -3.90 54.79
N ARG A 230 44.69 -2.63 54.41
CA ARG A 230 43.71 -1.94 53.58
C ARG A 230 44.00 -2.18 52.13
N TYR A 231 42.96 -2.52 51.34
CA TYR A 231 43.02 -2.61 49.91
C TYR A 231 41.90 -1.77 49.26
N GLN A 232 42.13 -1.38 48.01
CA GLN A 232 41.21 -0.53 47.28
C GLN A 232 40.38 -1.37 46.29
N VAL A 233 39.09 -1.11 46.25
CA VAL A 233 38.20 -1.63 45.22
C VAL A 233 38.18 -0.54 44.15
N ARG A 234 38.64 -0.89 42.94
CA ARG A 234 38.75 0.05 41.81
C ARG A 234 37.79 -0.37 40.69
N ALA A 235 37.28 0.65 39.95
CA ALA A 235 36.46 0.47 38.77
C ALA A 235 37.22 -0.32 37.67
N PRO A 236 36.74 -1.44 37.20
CA PRO A 236 37.39 -2.22 36.14
C PRO A 236 37.14 -1.62 34.75
N MET A 237 36.13 -0.75 34.59
CA MET A 237 35.69 -0.12 33.36
C MET A 237 35.14 1.27 33.62
N ASP A 238 35.02 2.08 32.56
CA ASP A 238 34.26 3.33 32.58
C ASP A 238 32.78 3.01 32.70
N GLY A 239 32.00 3.83 33.42
CA GLY A 239 30.57 3.61 33.56
C GLY A 239 29.94 4.42 34.68
N VAL A 240 28.72 4.03 35.05
CA VAL A 240 27.92 4.61 36.12
C VAL A 240 27.72 3.57 37.21
N VAL A 241 27.76 4.01 38.48
CA VAL A 241 27.43 3.14 39.61
C VAL A 241 25.93 2.84 39.60
N GLY A 242 25.57 1.65 39.18
CA GLY A 242 24.17 1.18 39.08
C GLY A 242 23.59 0.73 40.42
N THR A 243 24.41 0.03 41.23
CA THR A 243 24.05 -0.37 42.60
C THR A 243 25.23 -0.22 43.55
N GLN A 244 24.92 0.10 44.78
CA GLN A 244 25.83 0.12 45.93
C GLN A 244 25.13 -0.61 47.09
N THR A 245 25.72 -1.67 47.60
CA THR A 245 25.11 -2.52 48.64
C THR A 245 25.87 -2.50 49.97
N VAL A 246 26.89 -1.66 50.07
CA VAL A 246 27.72 -1.52 51.28
C VAL A 246 27.87 -0.08 51.69
N SER A 247 27.98 0.14 53.01
CA SER A 247 28.25 1.40 53.63
C SER A 247 29.49 1.32 54.53
N VAL A 248 30.03 2.47 54.91
CA VAL A 248 31.19 2.54 55.82
C VAL A 248 30.83 1.89 57.17
N GLY A 249 31.69 0.99 57.65
CA GLY A 249 31.49 0.20 58.86
C GLY A 249 30.84 -1.17 58.65
N GLU A 250 30.32 -1.43 57.46
CA GLU A 250 29.74 -2.74 57.14
C GLU A 250 30.80 -3.78 56.70
N THR A 251 30.45 -5.05 56.87
CA THR A 251 31.31 -6.17 56.45
C THR A 251 31.10 -6.47 54.97
N ALA A 252 32.14 -6.39 54.18
CA ALA A 252 32.14 -6.84 52.78
C ALA A 252 32.70 -8.27 52.75
N ASN A 253 31.96 -9.13 52.02
CA ASN A 253 32.29 -10.54 51.80
C ASN A 253 32.05 -10.93 50.34
N ASP A 254 31.61 -12.17 50.04
CA ASP A 254 31.32 -12.68 48.70
C ASP A 254 30.05 -12.05 48.07
N THR A 255 29.33 -11.21 48.80
CA THR A 255 28.17 -10.50 48.21
C THR A 255 28.62 -9.38 47.29
N PRO A 256 27.85 -9.05 46.23
CA PRO A 256 28.09 -7.90 45.41
C PRO A 256 28.18 -6.61 46.27
N ILE A 257 29.17 -5.80 46.01
CA ILE A 257 29.34 -4.47 46.70
C ILE A 257 28.97 -3.28 45.79
N PHE A 258 29.32 -3.41 44.49
CA PHE A 258 28.93 -2.45 43.46
C PHE A 258 28.57 -3.17 42.18
N THR A 259 27.68 -2.57 41.40
CA THR A 259 27.51 -2.89 39.98
C THR A 259 27.78 -1.62 39.18
N LEU A 260 28.71 -1.69 38.25
CA LEU A 260 28.95 -0.65 37.24
C LEU A 260 28.24 -1.03 35.95
N VAL A 261 27.63 -0.03 35.32
CA VAL A 261 26.91 -0.19 34.04
C VAL A 261 27.43 0.90 33.09
N SER A 262 27.83 0.50 31.87
CA SER A 262 28.02 1.44 30.78
C SER A 262 26.78 1.46 29.90
N ASN A 263 26.30 2.64 29.60
CA ASN A 263 25.17 2.84 28.67
C ASN A 263 25.65 3.42 27.33
N ASP A 264 26.96 3.43 27.04
CA ASP A 264 27.52 3.97 25.79
C ASP A 264 27.10 3.11 24.58
N THR A 265 26.79 1.83 24.83
CA THR A 265 26.25 0.91 23.84
C THR A 265 25.10 0.13 24.44
N LEU A 266 24.00 0.03 23.73
CA LEU A 266 22.83 -0.72 24.13
C LEU A 266 22.44 -1.74 23.06
N TRP A 267 21.78 -2.82 23.47
CA TRP A 267 21.12 -3.73 22.57
C TRP A 267 19.68 -3.33 22.40
N ALA A 268 19.22 -3.23 21.14
CA ALA A 268 17.82 -3.29 20.82
C ALA A 268 17.41 -4.76 20.75
N GLU A 269 16.62 -5.23 21.71
CA GLU A 269 16.08 -6.58 21.80
C GLU A 269 14.70 -6.64 21.16
N LEU A 270 14.64 -7.05 19.88
CA LEU A 270 13.42 -7.10 19.08
C LEU A 270 12.78 -8.50 19.16
N LYS A 271 11.47 -8.55 19.39
CA LYS A 271 10.70 -9.80 19.49
C LYS A 271 10.25 -10.24 18.10
N ILE A 272 10.65 -11.44 17.70
CA ILE A 272 10.31 -12.05 16.43
C ILE A 272 9.41 -13.25 16.68
N PHE A 273 8.17 -13.18 16.20
CA PHE A 273 7.15 -14.21 16.40
C PHE A 273 7.28 -15.36 15.41
N PRO A 274 6.68 -16.54 15.67
CA PRO A 274 6.87 -17.74 14.86
C PRO A 274 6.67 -17.57 13.37
N GLY A 275 5.64 -16.83 12.93
CA GLY A 275 5.37 -16.59 11.51
C GLY A 275 6.40 -15.70 10.79
N GLN A 276 7.32 -15.09 11.53
CA GLN A 276 8.36 -14.19 10.98
C GLN A 276 9.77 -14.81 11.03
N ARG A 277 9.95 -15.93 11.78
CA ARG A 277 11.28 -16.47 12.09
C ARG A 277 12.10 -16.87 10.87
N ASP A 278 11.46 -17.49 9.90
CA ASP A 278 12.16 -18.01 8.73
C ASP A 278 12.75 -16.91 7.84
N ALA A 279 12.13 -15.73 7.89
CA ALA A 279 12.54 -14.57 7.11
C ALA A 279 13.62 -13.72 7.80
N VAL A 280 13.76 -13.78 9.14
CA VAL A 280 14.70 -12.96 9.91
C VAL A 280 16.00 -13.70 10.14
N LYS A 281 17.13 -13.11 9.75
CA LYS A 281 18.47 -13.68 9.86
C LYS A 281 19.46 -12.67 10.44
N ALA A 282 20.50 -13.17 11.10
CA ALA A 282 21.62 -12.34 11.51
C ALA A 282 22.30 -11.71 10.28
N GLY A 283 22.79 -10.49 10.42
CA GLY A 283 23.41 -9.70 9.37
C GLY A 283 22.43 -8.81 8.56
N GLN A 284 21.12 -9.01 8.70
CA GLN A 284 20.15 -8.12 8.06
C GLN A 284 20.21 -6.70 8.65
N THR A 285 20.02 -5.70 7.80
CA THR A 285 19.88 -4.31 8.21
C THR A 285 18.58 -4.12 8.98
N VAL A 286 18.64 -3.33 10.01
CA VAL A 286 17.49 -2.95 10.83
C VAL A 286 17.50 -1.46 11.10
N HIS A 287 16.39 -0.81 10.83
CA HIS A 287 16.15 0.60 11.14
C HIS A 287 15.36 0.67 12.45
N ILE A 288 16.02 1.14 13.51
CA ILE A 288 15.47 1.17 14.86
C ILE A 288 15.01 2.57 15.19
N ARG A 289 13.73 2.71 15.48
CA ARG A 289 13.15 3.97 15.94
C ARG A 289 13.06 3.97 17.46
N HIS A 290 13.75 4.94 18.04
CA HIS A 290 13.66 5.31 19.46
C HIS A 290 13.17 6.76 19.53
N ASN A 291 12.01 6.99 20.15
CA ASN A 291 11.32 8.29 20.12
C ASN A 291 11.18 8.82 18.68
N ASN A 292 11.76 9.98 18.37
CA ASN A 292 11.74 10.60 17.04
C ASN A 292 13.04 10.36 16.23
N HIS A 293 13.98 9.58 16.76
CA HIS A 293 15.26 9.30 16.11
C HIS A 293 15.25 7.93 15.46
N LEU A 294 15.83 7.85 14.25
CA LEU A 294 16.00 6.61 13.50
C LEU A 294 17.50 6.25 13.54
N HIS A 295 17.80 5.03 13.98
CA HIS A 295 19.15 4.47 14.04
C HIS A 295 19.23 3.29 13.10
N GLU A 296 20.22 3.26 12.22
CA GLU A 296 20.54 2.12 11.38
C GLU A 296 21.55 1.21 12.07
N SER A 297 21.29 -0.08 12.03
CA SER A 297 22.17 -1.12 12.60
C SER A 297 22.00 -2.42 11.85
N GLN A 298 22.69 -3.47 12.30
CA GLN A 298 22.55 -4.83 11.79
C GLN A 298 22.17 -5.78 12.92
N LEU A 299 21.37 -6.79 12.60
CA LEU A 299 21.04 -7.86 13.52
C LEU A 299 22.30 -8.69 13.81
N LYS A 300 22.78 -8.65 15.05
CA LYS A 300 24.00 -9.38 15.48
C LYS A 300 23.73 -10.86 15.68
N ASN A 301 22.63 -11.18 16.34
CA ASN A 301 22.23 -12.55 16.63
C ASN A 301 20.73 -12.67 16.88
N ILE A 302 20.24 -13.90 16.83
CA ILE A 302 18.87 -14.27 17.13
C ILE A 302 18.92 -15.44 18.11
N THR A 303 18.28 -15.30 19.27
CA THR A 303 18.31 -16.31 20.32
C THR A 303 16.90 -16.63 20.83
N THR A 304 16.71 -17.85 21.28
CA THR A 304 15.50 -18.22 22.03
C THR A 304 15.54 -17.59 23.42
N THR A 305 14.37 -17.40 24.02
CA THR A 305 14.25 -16.97 25.41
C THR A 305 14.38 -18.16 26.35
N SER A 306 14.92 -17.93 27.54
CA SER A 306 15.06 -18.98 28.57
C SER A 306 13.77 -19.26 29.33
N ASP A 307 12.77 -18.38 29.23
CA ASP A 307 11.49 -18.44 29.93
C ASP A 307 10.37 -19.12 29.12
N GLY A 308 10.72 -19.69 27.94
CA GLY A 308 9.76 -20.37 27.06
C GLY A 308 8.76 -19.45 26.37
N ALA A 309 9.08 -18.15 26.27
CA ALA A 309 8.22 -17.20 25.55
C ALA A 309 8.05 -17.60 24.07
N PRO A 310 6.86 -17.32 23.46
CA PRO A 310 6.54 -17.76 22.09
C PRO A 310 7.24 -16.95 21.00
N PHE A 311 8.35 -16.28 21.28
CA PHE A 311 9.14 -15.49 20.34
C PHE A 311 10.63 -15.74 20.50
N VAL A 312 11.41 -15.40 19.50
CA VAL A 312 12.86 -15.29 19.59
C VAL A 312 13.24 -13.81 19.68
N VAL A 313 14.42 -13.55 20.24
CA VAL A 313 14.95 -12.18 20.39
C VAL A 313 16.04 -11.97 19.36
N ALA A 314 15.80 -11.03 18.44
CA ALA A 314 16.81 -10.52 17.52
C ALA A 314 17.47 -9.29 18.16
N ARG A 315 18.80 -9.26 18.21
CA ARG A 315 19.57 -8.20 18.84
C ARG A 315 20.36 -7.39 17.83
N ALA A 316 20.21 -6.08 17.90
CA ALA A 316 21.03 -5.13 17.18
C ALA A 316 21.73 -4.18 18.16
N MET A 317 22.96 -3.74 17.82
CA MET A 317 23.73 -2.86 18.68
C MET A 317 23.48 -1.40 18.31
N LEU A 318 23.22 -0.57 19.31
CA LEU A 318 23.06 0.87 19.16
C LEU A 318 24.12 1.61 19.98
N ARG A 319 24.71 2.66 19.40
CA ARG A 319 25.58 3.59 20.09
C ARG A 319 24.73 4.69 20.72
N ASN A 320 24.97 4.98 21.98
CA ASN A 320 24.25 5.99 22.75
C ASN A 320 25.14 7.23 22.95
N GLU A 321 25.56 7.83 21.82
CA GLU A 321 26.50 8.95 21.84
C GLU A 321 25.92 10.22 22.51
N SER A 322 24.61 10.43 22.37
CA SER A 322 23.87 11.54 23.01
C SER A 322 23.52 11.28 24.49
N GLY A 323 23.54 10.00 24.92
CA GLY A 323 23.18 9.60 26.28
C GLY A 323 21.68 9.69 26.59
N ASP A 324 20.84 9.82 25.57
CA ASP A 324 19.36 9.93 25.67
C ASP A 324 18.62 8.60 25.64
N MET A 325 19.34 7.51 25.40
CA MET A 325 18.82 6.15 25.44
C MET A 325 19.09 5.49 26.78
N ALA A 326 18.06 4.84 27.34
CA ALA A 326 18.17 4.10 28.60
C ALA A 326 17.71 2.63 28.45
N PRO A 327 18.31 1.69 29.22
CA PRO A 327 17.80 0.33 29.31
C PRO A 327 16.33 0.32 29.74
N GLY A 328 15.49 -0.44 29.03
CA GLY A 328 14.05 -0.50 29.25
C GLY A 328 13.24 0.34 28.27
N ASP A 329 13.83 1.32 27.59
CA ASP A 329 13.14 2.12 26.59
C ASP A 329 12.56 1.26 25.47
N LEU A 330 11.33 1.59 25.05
CA LEU A 330 10.67 0.89 23.97
C LEU A 330 11.21 1.34 22.61
N VAL A 331 11.41 0.39 21.72
CA VAL A 331 11.86 0.60 20.35
C VAL A 331 11.03 -0.17 19.34
N VAL A 332 11.01 0.37 18.13
CA VAL A 332 10.40 -0.30 16.98
C VAL A 332 11.51 -0.50 15.95
N GLY A 333 11.76 -1.75 15.57
CA GLY A 333 12.71 -2.11 14.54
C GLY A 333 12.00 -2.48 13.24
N GLN A 334 12.43 -1.89 12.13
CA GLN A 334 12.07 -2.31 10.78
C GLN A 334 13.26 -3.10 10.24
N ILE A 335 13.08 -4.40 10.08
CA ILE A 335 14.11 -5.34 9.60
C ILE A 335 13.92 -5.52 8.10
N ASP A 336 14.95 -5.23 7.32
CA ASP A 336 14.94 -5.40 5.88
C ASP A 336 15.13 -6.89 5.57
N LEU A 337 14.19 -7.45 4.78
CA LEU A 337 14.23 -8.87 4.42
C LEU A 337 14.93 -9.06 3.09
N GLU A 338 14.33 -8.57 2.06
CA GLU A 338 14.80 -8.71 0.68
C GLU A 338 14.42 -7.50 -0.15
N LYS A 339 15.23 -7.23 -1.15
CA LYS A 339 14.99 -6.25 -2.19
C LYS A 339 14.85 -7.00 -3.50
N ILE A 340 13.70 -6.86 -4.15
CA ILE A 340 13.36 -7.58 -5.37
C ILE A 340 13.17 -6.55 -6.47
N ASP A 341 14.01 -6.61 -7.50
CA ASP A 341 13.84 -5.79 -8.68
C ASP A 341 12.76 -6.41 -9.57
N VAL A 342 11.79 -5.59 -9.97
CA VAL A 342 10.66 -5.99 -10.81
C VAL A 342 10.67 -5.16 -12.10
N PRO A 343 10.26 -5.76 -13.23
CA PRO A 343 10.30 -5.08 -14.54
C PRO A 343 9.29 -3.94 -14.62
N LEU A 344 8.22 -4.00 -13.84
CA LEU A 344 7.16 -3.00 -13.85
C LEU A 344 6.56 -2.85 -12.45
N ALA A 345 6.47 -1.61 -11.98
CA ALA A 345 5.85 -1.27 -10.70
C ALA A 345 5.08 0.05 -10.78
N VAL A 346 4.07 0.17 -9.92
CA VAL A 346 3.29 1.39 -9.73
C VAL A 346 3.30 1.84 -8.27
N ASP A 347 3.15 3.15 -8.06
CA ASP A 347 2.97 3.73 -6.73
C ASP A 347 1.59 3.34 -6.17
N ASN A 348 1.55 2.84 -4.93
CA ASN A 348 0.30 2.38 -4.32
C ASN A 348 -0.76 3.48 -4.18
N ARG A 349 -0.36 4.76 -4.17
CA ARG A 349 -1.28 5.90 -4.16
C ARG A 349 -2.12 5.99 -5.43
N ALA A 350 -1.62 5.41 -6.54
CA ALA A 350 -2.33 5.38 -7.82
C ALA A 350 -3.45 4.33 -7.86
N LEU A 351 -3.32 3.28 -7.03
CA LEU A 351 -4.25 2.15 -7.04
C LEU A 351 -5.62 2.55 -6.50
N GLN A 352 -6.66 2.27 -7.28
CA GLN A 352 -8.05 2.50 -6.94
C GLN A 352 -8.86 1.22 -7.10
N ASP A 353 -9.91 1.07 -6.29
CA ASP A 353 -10.93 0.04 -6.51
C ASP A 353 -12.00 0.63 -7.41
N PHE A 354 -12.31 -0.05 -8.52
CA PHE A 354 -13.37 0.32 -9.44
C PHE A 354 -14.16 -0.94 -9.81
N ARG A 355 -15.44 -1.00 -9.43
CA ARG A 355 -16.22 -2.26 -9.46
C ARG A 355 -15.44 -3.38 -8.74
N ASP A 356 -15.22 -4.50 -9.41
CA ASP A 356 -14.47 -5.65 -8.87
C ASP A 356 -12.97 -5.63 -9.24
N TRP A 357 -12.47 -4.54 -9.84
CA TRP A 357 -11.09 -4.42 -10.32
C TRP A 357 -10.22 -3.53 -9.45
N ARG A 358 -8.94 -3.86 -9.38
CA ARG A 358 -7.88 -2.91 -8.98
C ARG A 358 -7.38 -2.21 -10.22
N VAL A 359 -7.46 -0.89 -10.24
CA VAL A 359 -7.17 -0.10 -11.43
C VAL A 359 -6.20 1.03 -11.15
N VAL A 360 -5.56 1.50 -12.21
CA VAL A 360 -5.00 2.85 -12.29
C VAL A 360 -5.71 3.62 -13.40
N PHE A 361 -5.54 4.93 -13.44
CA PHE A 361 -5.99 5.74 -14.57
C PHE A 361 -4.79 6.09 -15.43
N ILE A 362 -4.74 5.57 -16.67
CA ILE A 362 -3.72 5.97 -17.63
C ILE A 362 -4.06 7.32 -18.24
N LYS A 363 -3.03 8.02 -18.73
CA LYS A 363 -3.16 9.33 -19.37
C LYS A 363 -2.47 9.36 -20.71
N VAL A 364 -3.21 9.73 -21.76
CA VAL A 364 -2.68 10.01 -23.11
C VAL A 364 -3.23 11.35 -23.55
N GLY A 365 -2.37 12.34 -23.73
CA GLY A 365 -2.80 13.72 -24.00
C GLY A 365 -3.65 14.28 -22.85
N ASN A 366 -4.90 14.64 -23.13
CA ASN A 366 -5.89 15.09 -22.16
C ASN A 366 -6.88 14.00 -21.76
N THR A 367 -6.76 12.82 -22.31
CA THR A 367 -7.65 11.69 -22.09
C THR A 367 -7.14 10.81 -20.95
N TYR A 368 -8.07 10.42 -20.08
CA TYR A 368 -7.85 9.53 -18.95
C TYR A 368 -8.77 8.32 -19.06
N GLU A 369 -8.24 7.13 -18.80
CA GLU A 369 -8.99 5.89 -18.93
C GLU A 369 -8.62 4.94 -17.79
N ILE A 370 -9.60 4.19 -17.29
CA ILE A 370 -9.35 3.12 -16.32
C ILE A 370 -8.55 2.01 -16.98
N ARG A 371 -7.57 1.48 -16.22
CA ARG A 371 -6.79 0.33 -16.63
C ARG A 371 -6.73 -0.66 -15.49
N PRO A 372 -7.46 -1.79 -15.60
CA PRO A 372 -7.36 -2.90 -14.65
C PRO A 372 -5.95 -3.47 -14.64
N LEU A 373 -5.47 -3.85 -13.45
CA LEU A 373 -4.14 -4.38 -13.27
C LEU A 373 -4.19 -5.76 -12.62
N GLU A 374 -3.35 -6.67 -13.12
CA GLU A 374 -2.95 -7.84 -12.36
C GLU A 374 -1.73 -7.49 -11.53
N LEU A 375 -1.85 -7.62 -10.19
CA LEU A 375 -0.85 -7.16 -9.24
C LEU A 375 -0.07 -8.32 -8.64
N GLY A 376 1.23 -8.10 -8.46
CA GLY A 376 2.15 -9.01 -7.82
C GLY A 376 2.51 -8.59 -6.40
N ARG A 377 3.81 -8.59 -6.09
CA ARG A 377 4.37 -8.26 -4.78
C ARG A 377 4.23 -6.78 -4.46
N SER A 378 4.09 -6.44 -3.18
CA SER A 378 3.99 -5.07 -2.70
C SER A 378 4.79 -4.86 -1.42
N ASP A 379 5.38 -3.68 -1.27
CA ASP A 379 6.04 -3.23 -0.02
C ASP A 379 5.22 -2.16 0.73
N GLY A 380 4.00 -1.85 0.26
CA GLY A 380 3.15 -0.79 0.80
C GLY A 380 3.39 0.59 0.15
N ARG A 381 4.49 0.78 -0.57
CA ARG A 381 4.81 1.99 -1.35
C ARG A 381 4.71 1.75 -2.85
N LEU A 382 5.31 0.68 -3.31
CA LEU A 382 5.25 0.21 -4.69
C LEU A 382 4.58 -1.15 -4.75
N THR A 383 3.89 -1.41 -5.85
CA THR A 383 3.32 -2.72 -6.19
C THR A 383 3.77 -3.13 -7.59
N GLU A 384 4.24 -4.36 -7.71
CA GLU A 384 4.56 -5.01 -8.97
C GLU A 384 3.31 -5.15 -9.83
N VAL A 385 3.44 -4.86 -11.12
CA VAL A 385 2.38 -5.06 -12.11
C VAL A 385 2.78 -6.26 -12.97
N LEU A 386 1.91 -7.26 -13.00
CA LEU A 386 2.08 -8.49 -13.78
C LEU A 386 1.45 -8.35 -15.15
N ASP A 387 0.31 -7.65 -15.24
CA ASP A 387 -0.39 -7.38 -16.49
C ASP A 387 -1.26 -6.10 -16.38
N GLY A 388 -1.67 -5.54 -17.51
CA GLY A 388 -2.58 -4.41 -17.64
C GLY A 388 -1.91 -3.05 -17.89
N LEU A 389 -0.57 -2.94 -17.80
CA LEU A 389 0.16 -1.69 -18.01
C LEU A 389 1.50 -1.98 -18.70
N ASN A 390 1.99 -1.05 -19.50
CA ASN A 390 3.28 -1.16 -20.17
C ASN A 390 4.30 -0.18 -19.58
N ALA A 391 5.58 -0.55 -19.67
CA ALA A 391 6.66 0.38 -19.33
C ALA A 391 6.61 1.60 -20.27
N GLY A 392 6.64 2.80 -19.69
CA GLY A 392 6.50 4.06 -20.42
C GLY A 392 5.09 4.66 -20.37
N ASP A 393 4.05 3.91 -19.95
CA ASP A 393 2.71 4.44 -19.78
C ASP A 393 2.69 5.50 -18.67
N HIS A 394 1.97 6.58 -18.92
CA HIS A 394 1.70 7.58 -17.90
C HIS A 394 0.46 7.20 -17.11
N TYR A 395 0.56 7.14 -15.80
CA TYR A 395 -0.56 6.83 -14.91
C TYR A 395 -0.70 7.86 -13.80
N VAL A 396 -1.93 8.07 -13.32
CA VAL A 396 -2.25 9.07 -12.31
C VAL A 396 -1.90 8.57 -10.91
N VAL A 397 -1.13 9.36 -10.16
CA VAL A 397 -0.67 9.05 -8.79
C VAL A 397 -1.42 9.86 -7.74
N GLU A 398 -1.74 11.13 -8.03
CA GLU A 398 -2.41 12.02 -7.09
C GLU A 398 -3.75 12.49 -7.64
N ASN A 399 -4.75 12.56 -6.77
CA ASN A 399 -6.13 12.99 -7.05
C ASN A 399 -6.87 12.16 -8.10
N SER A 400 -6.50 10.90 -8.25
CA SER A 400 -7.15 9.92 -9.15
C SER A 400 -8.65 9.73 -8.84
N TYR A 401 -9.09 9.97 -7.60
CA TYR A 401 -10.49 9.89 -7.20
C TYR A 401 -11.39 10.87 -7.95
N LEU A 402 -10.85 12.01 -8.42
CA LEU A 402 -11.62 12.98 -9.22
C LEU A 402 -11.97 12.39 -10.58
N ILE A 403 -11.03 11.66 -11.20
CA ILE A 403 -11.26 10.97 -12.48
C ILE A 403 -12.29 9.86 -12.29
N LYS A 404 -12.15 9.08 -11.21
CA LYS A 404 -13.13 8.05 -10.84
C LYS A 404 -14.54 8.62 -10.74
N ALA A 405 -14.70 9.70 -9.99
CA ALA A 405 -16.01 10.35 -9.81
C ALA A 405 -16.61 10.87 -11.12
N ASP A 406 -15.79 11.37 -12.05
CA ASP A 406 -16.25 11.86 -13.34
C ASP A 406 -16.70 10.71 -14.25
N ILE A 407 -15.96 9.60 -14.26
CA ILE A 407 -16.32 8.36 -14.97
C ILE A 407 -17.63 7.76 -14.41
N GLU A 408 -17.77 7.66 -13.10
CA GLU A 408 -19.00 7.13 -12.46
C GLU A 408 -20.22 7.98 -12.76
N LYS A 409 -20.03 9.30 -12.83
CA LYS A 409 -21.10 10.25 -13.20
C LYS A 409 -21.51 10.09 -14.67
N SER A 410 -20.56 9.94 -15.59
CA SER A 410 -20.86 9.74 -17.02
C SER A 410 -21.53 8.38 -17.27
N GLY A 411 -21.11 7.31 -16.59
CA GLY A 411 -21.74 6.00 -16.68
C GLY A 411 -23.20 5.97 -16.20
N ALA A 412 -23.50 6.67 -15.11
CA ALA A 412 -24.87 6.79 -14.58
C ALA A 412 -25.84 7.51 -15.53
N SER A 413 -25.34 8.26 -16.50
CA SER A 413 -26.18 8.97 -17.49
C SER A 413 -26.56 8.11 -18.70
N HIS A 414 -25.97 6.92 -18.87
CA HIS A 414 -26.24 5.99 -19.98
C HIS A 414 -27.18 4.83 -19.62
N ASP A 415 -27.55 4.68 -18.34
CA ASP A 415 -28.44 3.61 -17.85
C ASP A 415 -29.92 4.02 -17.75
N HIS A 416 -30.41 5.00 -18.52
CA HIS A 416 -31.81 5.44 -18.54
C HIS A 416 -32.48 5.22 -19.88
#